data_0eb36d29ffea6ff0889afdc919eded00
#
_entry.id   0eb36d29ffea6ff0889afdc919eded00
#
_cell.length_a   1.000
_cell.length_b   1.000
_cell.length_c   1.000
_cell.angle_alpha   90.00
_cell.angle_beta   90.00
_cell.angle_gamma   90.00
#
_symmetry.space_group_name_H-M   'P 1'
#
loop_
_entity.id
_entity.type
_entity.pdbx_description
1 polymer ?
#
loop_
_entity_poly.entity_id
_entity_poly.type
_entity_poly.pdbx_seq_one_letter_code
_entity_poly.pdbx_strand_id
1 'polypeptide(L)'
;MLRDPGAIQVGDIEMASDTSIAGEIPVALRRIVTGHDTNGTSTVALDAPPPRSDAYRHIPGLVSRLVWSTEPAQTIPFDGADPTPGVSSFVPAVSGTRFLVVTFPPDSVFCAPGFDSQAAIAENFAISPGLAERFEADGMHATPTVDYGIVLEGEIWLELDEGRTALLRKHDVVVQNGTRHAWRNRSDRPATLAFVLIGARNSA
;
A
#
# COMPACT_ATOMS: atom_id res chain seq x y z
N MET A 1 7.43 57.88 -9.07
CA MET A 1 8.32 57.16 -8.13
C MET A 1 7.66 55.83 -7.80
N LEU A 2 7.95 54.79 -8.58
CA LEU A 2 7.46 53.45 -8.39
C LEU A 2 8.52 52.68 -7.57
N ARG A 3 8.10 52.03 -6.48
CA ARG A 3 8.98 51.25 -5.62
C ARG A 3 9.13 49.85 -6.21
N ASP A 4 10.36 49.43 -6.33
CA ASP A 4 10.84 48.13 -6.74
C ASP A 4 10.45 47.05 -5.71
N PRO A 5 9.80 45.92 -6.09
CA PRO A 5 9.61 44.79 -5.17
C PRO A 5 10.85 43.92 -5.17
N GLY A 6 11.49 43.83 -4.01
CA GLY A 6 12.71 43.10 -3.74
C GLY A 6 12.68 41.63 -4.20
N ALA A 7 13.77 41.23 -4.81
CA ALA A 7 14.07 39.86 -5.21
C ALA A 7 14.18 38.94 -3.99
N ILE A 8 13.44 37.82 -4.03
CA ILE A 8 13.59 36.73 -3.07
C ILE A 8 14.85 35.94 -3.45
N GLN A 9 15.86 35.99 -2.58
CA GLN A 9 17.03 35.12 -2.71
C GLN A 9 16.63 33.69 -2.39
N VAL A 10 16.79 32.81 -3.37
CA VAL A 10 16.71 31.36 -3.18
C VAL A 10 18.03 30.94 -2.55
N GLY A 11 17.99 30.60 -1.26
CA GLY A 11 19.11 30.03 -0.55
C GLY A 11 19.44 28.64 -1.09
N ASP A 12 20.72 28.41 -1.32
CA ASP A 12 21.28 27.10 -1.72
C ASP A 12 20.90 26.04 -0.69
N ILE A 13 20.06 25.08 -1.11
CA ILE A 13 19.80 23.86 -0.34
C ILE A 13 20.95 22.92 -0.63
N GLU A 14 21.88 22.86 0.31
CA GLU A 14 22.95 21.86 0.35
C GLU A 14 22.31 20.47 0.49
N MET A 15 22.42 19.67 -0.55
CA MET A 15 22.01 18.26 -0.56
C MET A 15 22.97 17.48 0.35
N ALA A 16 22.59 17.28 1.59
CA ALA A 16 23.28 16.36 2.47
C ALA A 16 23.17 14.92 1.91
N SER A 17 24.31 14.31 1.57
CA SER A 17 24.41 12.90 1.23
C SER A 17 24.15 12.08 2.50
N ASP A 18 22.94 11.53 2.62
CA ASP A 18 22.59 10.63 3.72
C ASP A 18 23.13 9.22 3.41
N THR A 19 24.25 8.88 4.04
CA THR A 19 24.81 7.54 4.13
C THR A 19 24.48 6.98 5.51
N SER A 20 23.28 6.46 5.72
CA SER A 20 22.95 5.65 6.88
C SER A 20 22.42 4.28 6.44
N ILE A 21 23.32 3.30 6.47
CA ILE A 21 23.01 1.87 6.39
C ILE A 21 22.81 1.38 7.83
N ALA A 22 21.60 1.50 8.34
CA ALA A 22 21.11 0.75 9.51
C ALA A 22 19.60 0.84 9.50
N GLY A 23 18.93 -0.31 9.38
CA GLY A 23 17.50 -0.58 9.44
C GLY A 23 16.58 0.62 9.65
N GLU A 24 16.29 1.37 8.58
CA GLU A 24 15.32 2.46 8.66
C GLU A 24 13.97 1.88 9.09
N ILE A 25 13.49 2.35 10.24
CA ILE A 25 12.10 2.17 10.63
C ILE A 25 11.28 2.77 9.48
N PRO A 26 10.36 1.99 8.85
CA PRO A 26 9.58 2.51 7.75
C PRO A 26 8.93 3.83 8.17
N VAL A 27 9.20 4.91 7.43
CA VAL A 27 8.63 6.23 7.72
C VAL A 27 7.13 6.08 7.92
N ALA A 28 6.63 6.57 9.06
CA ALA A 28 5.22 6.48 9.38
C ALA A 28 4.41 7.15 8.25
N LEU A 29 3.54 6.39 7.59
CA LEU A 29 2.68 6.92 6.54
C LEU A 29 1.72 7.94 7.14
N ARG A 30 1.87 9.21 6.79
CA ARG A 30 0.90 10.26 7.15
C ARG A 30 -0.29 10.19 6.20
N ARG A 31 -1.49 10.18 6.74
CA ARG A 31 -2.74 10.19 6.00
C ARG A 31 -3.51 11.48 6.31
N ILE A 32 -3.89 12.21 5.28
CA ILE A 32 -4.79 13.38 5.36
C ILE A 32 -6.13 12.98 4.78
N VAL A 33 -7.21 13.18 5.54
CA VAL A 33 -8.59 12.99 5.07
C VAL A 33 -9.30 14.33 5.14
N THR A 34 -9.92 14.71 4.04
CA THR A 34 -10.70 15.96 3.96
C THR A 34 -12.16 15.72 4.31
N GLY A 35 -12.82 16.75 4.81
CA GLY A 35 -14.24 16.75 5.16
C GLY A 35 -14.81 18.15 5.16
N HIS A 36 -15.92 18.34 5.82
CA HIS A 36 -16.55 19.64 6.01
C HIS A 36 -16.77 19.92 7.51
N ASP A 37 -16.67 21.18 7.89
CA ASP A 37 -17.07 21.63 9.23
C ASP A 37 -18.60 21.78 9.32
N THR A 38 -19.08 22.21 10.47
CA THR A 38 -20.53 22.41 10.75
C THR A 38 -21.16 23.49 9.87
N ASN A 39 -20.37 24.35 9.23
CA ASN A 39 -20.81 25.40 8.31
C ASN A 39 -20.75 24.96 6.83
N GLY A 40 -20.33 23.71 6.56
CA GLY A 40 -20.14 23.21 5.22
C GLY A 40 -18.84 23.66 4.55
N THR A 41 -17.89 24.25 5.31
CA THR A 41 -16.57 24.66 4.79
C THR A 41 -15.64 23.45 4.75
N SER A 42 -14.91 23.28 3.65
CA SER A 42 -13.91 22.21 3.51
C SER A 42 -12.79 22.35 4.53
N THR A 43 -12.44 21.24 5.16
CA THR A 43 -11.38 21.18 6.18
C THR A 43 -10.63 19.87 6.14
N VAL A 44 -9.53 19.79 6.88
CA VAL A 44 -8.87 18.52 7.21
C VAL A 44 -9.63 17.87 8.36
N ALA A 45 -10.30 16.77 8.09
CA ALA A 45 -11.05 16.00 9.07
C ALA A 45 -10.16 15.07 9.89
N LEU A 46 -9.14 14.45 9.25
CA LEU A 46 -8.16 13.59 9.91
C LEU A 46 -6.75 13.91 9.41
N ASP A 47 -5.81 13.97 10.33
CA ASP A 47 -4.37 14.10 10.07
C ASP A 47 -3.63 13.14 11.03
N ALA A 48 -3.52 11.89 10.62
CA ALA A 48 -2.93 10.83 11.43
C ALA A 48 -2.51 9.66 10.55
N PRO A 49 -1.62 8.77 11.03
CA PRO A 49 -1.35 7.51 10.36
C PRO A 49 -2.62 6.68 10.21
N PRO A 50 -2.72 5.80 9.19
CA PRO A 50 -3.79 4.83 9.13
C PRO A 50 -3.80 3.95 10.39
N PRO A 51 -4.97 3.71 11.04
CA PRO A 51 -5.04 2.93 12.27
C PRO A 51 -4.69 1.45 12.06
N ARG A 52 -4.87 0.93 10.84
CA ARG A 52 -4.41 -0.40 10.43
C ARG A 52 -3.09 -0.27 9.67
N SER A 53 -2.01 -0.22 10.44
CA SER A 53 -0.62 -0.18 9.96
C SER A 53 0.14 -1.30 10.65
N ASP A 54 0.19 -2.45 10.00
CA ASP A 54 0.63 -3.71 10.59
C ASP A 54 2.01 -4.09 10.04
N ALA A 55 3.03 -4.04 10.90
CA ALA A 55 4.33 -4.63 10.62
C ALA A 55 4.30 -6.11 11.03
N TYR A 56 4.62 -6.98 10.06
CA TYR A 56 4.60 -8.42 10.29
C TYR A 56 5.78 -8.84 11.18
N ARG A 57 5.49 -9.61 12.20
CA ARG A 57 6.50 -10.17 13.10
C ARG A 57 7.20 -11.37 12.49
N HIS A 58 6.44 -12.21 11.79
CA HIS A 58 6.93 -13.45 11.19
C HIS A 58 7.39 -13.30 9.74
N ILE A 59 7.25 -12.11 9.15
CA ILE A 59 7.83 -11.72 7.86
C ILE A 59 8.55 -10.38 8.06
N PRO A 60 9.79 -10.39 8.57
CA PRO A 60 10.52 -9.16 8.86
C PRO A 60 10.61 -8.22 7.64
N GLY A 61 10.21 -6.97 7.84
CA GLY A 61 10.21 -5.96 6.79
C GLY A 61 8.93 -5.89 5.95
N LEU A 62 8.02 -6.85 6.05
CA LEU A 62 6.69 -6.73 5.46
C LEU A 62 5.84 -5.80 6.33
N VAL A 63 5.26 -4.77 5.69
CA VAL A 63 4.33 -3.85 6.36
C VAL A 63 3.12 -3.64 5.46
N SER A 64 1.93 -3.89 6.00
CA SER A 64 0.66 -3.62 5.32
C SER A 64 -0.07 -2.47 5.99
N ARG A 65 -0.50 -1.49 5.21
CA ARG A 65 -1.26 -0.33 5.70
C ARG A 65 -2.55 -0.20 4.91
N LEU A 66 -3.69 -0.34 5.58
CA LEU A 66 -4.99 -0.02 5.00
C LEU A 66 -5.23 1.48 5.16
N VAL A 67 -5.03 2.23 4.08
CA VAL A 67 -5.11 3.69 4.06
C VAL A 67 -6.54 4.18 4.07
N TRP A 68 -7.40 3.55 3.24
CA TRP A 68 -8.81 3.89 3.14
C TRP A 68 -9.63 2.72 2.62
N SER A 69 -10.93 2.80 2.83
CA SER A 69 -11.89 1.88 2.22
C SER A 69 -13.18 2.59 1.86
N THR A 70 -13.84 2.14 0.80
CA THR A 70 -15.21 2.51 0.47
C THR A 70 -16.04 1.25 0.26
N GLU A 71 -17.27 1.28 0.73
CA GLU A 71 -18.26 0.27 0.42
C GLU A 71 -19.09 0.70 -0.80
N PRO A 72 -19.85 -0.21 -1.45
CA PRO A 72 -20.76 0.16 -2.52
C PRO A 72 -21.72 1.28 -2.10
N ALA A 73 -22.05 2.17 -3.03
CA ALA A 73 -22.95 3.30 -2.79
C ALA A 73 -22.44 4.31 -1.74
N GLN A 74 -21.14 4.58 -1.75
CA GLN A 74 -20.53 5.60 -0.91
C GLN A 74 -21.25 6.96 -1.07
N THR A 75 -21.51 7.62 0.05
CA THR A 75 -22.13 8.95 0.07
C THR A 75 -21.11 10.04 0.40
N ILE A 76 -21.38 11.24 -0.11
CA ILE A 76 -20.69 12.47 0.23
C ILE A 76 -21.73 13.53 0.67
N PRO A 77 -21.37 14.44 1.58
CA PRO A 77 -20.06 14.63 2.20
C PRO A 77 -19.67 13.51 3.19
N PHE A 78 -18.37 13.45 3.55
CA PHE A 78 -17.84 12.52 4.53
C PHE A 78 -18.49 12.76 5.90
N ASP A 79 -18.94 11.70 6.53
CA ASP A 79 -19.66 11.72 7.83
C ASP A 79 -18.75 11.83 9.06
N GLY A 80 -17.44 11.84 8.88
CA GLY A 80 -16.43 11.90 9.93
C GLY A 80 -15.98 10.55 10.47
N ALA A 81 -16.61 9.42 10.07
CA ALA A 81 -16.26 8.10 10.54
C ALA A 81 -15.16 7.45 9.69
N ASP A 82 -14.01 7.12 10.29
CA ASP A 82 -12.97 6.35 9.61
C ASP A 82 -13.46 4.92 9.34
N PRO A 83 -13.59 4.49 8.07
CA PRO A 83 -14.10 3.16 7.76
C PRO A 83 -13.07 2.05 7.99
N THR A 84 -11.78 2.37 8.09
CA THR A 84 -10.71 1.38 8.06
C THR A 84 -10.66 0.44 9.26
N PRO A 85 -10.99 0.84 10.52
CA PRO A 85 -11.01 -0.08 11.64
C PRO A 85 -12.04 -1.20 11.51
N GLY A 86 -13.18 -0.91 10.83
CA GLY A 86 -14.29 -1.86 10.66
C GLY A 86 -14.15 -2.81 9.47
N VAL A 87 -13.09 -2.70 8.67
CA VAL A 87 -12.90 -3.55 7.49
C VAL A 87 -12.66 -5.00 7.89
N SER A 88 -13.56 -5.90 7.50
CA SER A 88 -13.49 -7.34 7.75
C SER A 88 -12.83 -8.13 6.60
N SER A 89 -12.67 -7.53 5.42
CA SER A 89 -12.02 -8.16 4.27
C SER A 89 -11.21 -7.14 3.48
N PHE A 90 -9.97 -7.49 3.13
CA PHE A 90 -9.11 -6.68 2.24
C PHE A 90 -9.49 -6.84 0.78
N VAL A 91 -10.30 -7.86 0.43
CA VAL A 91 -10.96 -7.93 -0.88
C VAL A 91 -12.30 -7.21 -0.77
N PRO A 92 -12.48 -6.07 -1.48
CA PRO A 92 -13.71 -5.30 -1.40
C PRO A 92 -14.90 -6.01 -2.06
N ALA A 93 -16.11 -5.68 -1.62
CA ALA A 93 -17.33 -6.03 -2.35
C ALA A 93 -17.35 -5.36 -3.74
N VAL A 94 -18.17 -5.87 -4.65
CA VAL A 94 -18.33 -5.28 -5.99
C VAL A 94 -18.65 -3.79 -5.89
N SER A 95 -17.89 -2.96 -6.60
CA SER A 95 -17.93 -1.48 -6.56
C SER A 95 -17.44 -0.84 -5.26
N GLY A 96 -16.99 -1.61 -4.27
CA GLY A 96 -16.24 -1.09 -3.13
C GLY A 96 -14.76 -0.97 -3.46
N THR A 97 -13.99 -0.31 -2.59
CA THR A 97 -12.54 -0.15 -2.76
C THR A 97 -11.76 -0.46 -1.49
N ARG A 98 -10.48 -0.81 -1.67
CA ARG A 98 -9.47 -0.82 -0.60
C ARG A 98 -8.23 -0.11 -1.12
N PHE A 99 -7.78 0.90 -0.39
CA PHE A 99 -6.52 1.58 -0.66
C PHE A 99 -5.47 1.11 0.32
N LEU A 100 -4.42 0.47 -0.19
CA LEU A 100 -3.33 -0.14 0.58
C LEU A 100 -2.01 0.54 0.23
N VAL A 101 -1.10 0.59 1.22
CA VAL A 101 0.32 0.82 0.98
C VAL A 101 1.09 -0.32 1.63
N VAL A 102 1.78 -1.09 0.80
CA VAL A 102 2.48 -2.30 1.23
C VAL A 102 3.97 -2.14 0.98
N THR A 103 4.77 -2.43 1.99
CA THR A 103 6.23 -2.53 1.88
C THR A 103 6.61 -4.00 1.86
N PHE A 104 7.25 -4.44 0.79
CA PHE A 104 7.71 -5.81 0.58
C PHE A 104 9.19 -5.91 0.94
N PRO A 105 9.60 -6.81 1.85
CA PRO A 105 11.00 -7.10 2.08
C PRO A 105 11.62 -7.82 0.87
N PRO A 106 12.95 -7.96 0.80
CA PRO A 106 13.60 -8.88 -0.13
C PRO A 106 13.09 -10.31 0.03
N ASP A 107 12.97 -11.04 -1.09
CA ASP A 107 12.53 -12.45 -1.08
C ASP A 107 13.46 -13.36 -0.26
N SER A 108 14.71 -12.96 -0.04
CA SER A 108 15.65 -13.66 0.83
C SER A 108 15.16 -13.85 2.27
N VAL A 109 14.23 -13.01 2.73
CA VAL A 109 13.61 -13.16 4.07
C VAL A 109 12.87 -14.49 4.20
N PHE A 110 12.20 -14.95 3.14
CA PHE A 110 11.46 -16.21 3.13
C PHE A 110 12.36 -17.46 3.07
N CYS A 111 13.64 -17.27 2.73
CA CYS A 111 14.65 -18.33 2.69
C CYS A 111 15.61 -18.27 3.88
N ALA A 112 15.42 -17.35 4.81
CA ALA A 112 16.29 -17.16 5.95
C ALA A 112 16.25 -18.38 6.90
N PRO A 113 17.38 -18.77 7.51
CA PRO A 113 17.40 -19.83 8.53
C PRO A 113 16.45 -19.48 9.68
N GLY A 114 15.55 -20.40 10.01
CA GLY A 114 14.55 -20.20 11.07
C GLY A 114 13.29 -19.45 10.64
N PHE A 115 13.09 -19.18 9.35
CA PHE A 115 11.81 -18.66 8.87
C PHE A 115 10.68 -19.66 9.14
N ASP A 116 9.70 -19.22 9.94
CA ASP A 116 8.52 -20.01 10.29
C ASP A 116 7.35 -19.68 9.35
N SER A 117 7.21 -20.47 8.30
CA SER A 117 6.16 -20.28 7.30
C SER A 117 4.75 -20.47 7.87
N GLN A 118 4.57 -21.34 8.88
CA GLN A 118 3.25 -21.54 9.48
C GLN A 118 2.82 -20.34 10.32
N ALA A 119 3.75 -19.79 11.12
CA ALA A 119 3.49 -18.59 11.88
C ALA A 119 3.26 -17.37 10.96
N ALA A 120 4.02 -17.25 9.87
CA ALA A 120 3.84 -16.21 8.86
C ALA A 120 2.46 -16.28 8.18
N ILE A 121 2.01 -17.46 7.81
CA ILE A 121 0.69 -17.69 7.24
C ILE A 121 -0.41 -17.32 8.26
N ALA A 122 -0.31 -17.78 9.51
CA ALA A 122 -1.28 -17.48 10.54
C ALA A 122 -1.38 -15.97 10.82
N GLU A 123 -0.24 -15.28 10.84
CA GLU A 123 -0.20 -13.83 10.98
C GLU A 123 -0.85 -13.12 9.79
N ASN A 124 -0.60 -13.59 8.55
CA ASN A 124 -1.21 -13.01 7.35
C ASN A 124 -2.74 -13.13 7.38
N PHE A 125 -3.29 -14.26 7.81
CA PHE A 125 -4.74 -14.45 8.00
C PHE A 125 -5.32 -13.45 9.02
N ALA A 126 -4.58 -13.14 10.07
CA ALA A 126 -5.03 -12.19 11.08
C ALA A 126 -4.98 -10.72 10.59
N ILE A 127 -3.94 -10.36 9.83
CA ILE A 127 -3.71 -8.99 9.38
C ILE A 127 -4.52 -8.65 8.13
N SER A 128 -4.59 -9.56 7.16
CA SER A 128 -5.17 -9.32 5.83
C SER A 128 -6.31 -10.30 5.50
N PRO A 129 -7.35 -10.42 6.35
CA PRO A 129 -8.45 -11.34 6.09
C PRO A 129 -9.12 -11.05 4.75
N GLY A 130 -9.60 -12.11 4.09
CA GLY A 130 -10.21 -12.07 2.75
C GLY A 130 -9.17 -12.05 1.61
N LEU A 131 -8.00 -11.45 1.82
CA LEU A 131 -6.87 -11.50 0.89
C LEU A 131 -5.94 -12.66 1.19
N ALA A 132 -5.62 -12.91 2.46
CA ALA A 132 -4.72 -13.97 2.88
C ALA A 132 -5.18 -15.36 2.39
N GLU A 133 -6.48 -15.61 2.36
CA GLU A 133 -7.11 -16.85 1.89
C GLU A 133 -6.97 -17.08 0.38
N ARG A 134 -6.50 -16.07 -0.36
CA ARG A 134 -6.31 -16.16 -1.81
C ARG A 134 -4.92 -16.63 -2.20
N PHE A 135 -3.96 -16.58 -1.27
CA PHE A 135 -2.59 -16.98 -1.57
C PHE A 135 -2.46 -18.50 -1.69
N GLU A 136 -1.81 -18.92 -2.77
CA GLU A 136 -1.34 -20.28 -2.97
C GLU A 136 0.00 -20.50 -2.25
N ALA A 137 0.46 -21.75 -2.17
CA ALA A 137 1.68 -22.10 -1.46
C ALA A 137 2.94 -21.41 -2.01
N ASP A 138 2.94 -21.07 -3.29
CA ASP A 138 4.02 -20.35 -3.98
C ASP A 138 3.89 -18.82 -3.91
N GLY A 139 2.84 -18.32 -3.22
CA GLY A 139 2.54 -16.89 -3.10
C GLY A 139 1.79 -16.29 -4.28
N MET A 140 1.44 -17.09 -5.28
CA MET A 140 0.52 -16.66 -6.34
C MET A 140 -0.89 -16.50 -5.78
N HIS A 141 -1.65 -15.56 -6.33
CA HIS A 141 -3.04 -15.31 -5.94
C HIS A 141 -3.81 -14.57 -7.02
N ALA A 142 -5.13 -14.64 -6.93
CA ALA A 142 -6.04 -13.85 -7.75
C ALA A 142 -7.19 -13.32 -6.89
N THR A 143 -7.59 -12.09 -7.15
CA THR A 143 -8.72 -11.42 -6.48
C THR A 143 -9.78 -11.02 -7.51
N PRO A 144 -11.08 -11.02 -7.15
CA PRO A 144 -12.12 -10.52 -8.02
C PRO A 144 -12.15 -8.97 -8.01
N THR A 145 -11.03 -8.37 -8.41
CA THR A 145 -10.82 -6.92 -8.39
C THR A 145 -10.11 -6.45 -9.64
N VAL A 146 -10.31 -5.17 -9.97
CA VAL A 146 -9.37 -4.42 -10.80
C VAL A 146 -8.50 -3.62 -9.86
N ASP A 147 -7.17 -3.79 -9.96
CA ASP A 147 -6.25 -3.13 -9.05
C ASP A 147 -5.39 -2.13 -9.82
N TYR A 148 -5.22 -0.95 -9.24
CA TYR A 148 -4.22 0.02 -9.68
C TYR A 148 -3.06 -0.02 -8.71
N GLY A 149 -1.87 -0.40 -9.19
CA GLY A 149 -0.64 -0.45 -8.42
C GLY A 149 0.34 0.61 -8.89
N ILE A 150 1.03 1.25 -7.95
CA ILE A 150 2.06 2.26 -8.23
C ILE A 150 3.27 1.95 -7.35
N VAL A 151 4.44 1.83 -7.95
CA VAL A 151 5.70 1.70 -7.21
C VAL A 151 6.10 3.05 -6.64
N LEU A 152 6.07 3.18 -5.32
CA LEU A 152 6.45 4.40 -4.61
C LEU A 152 7.96 4.45 -4.32
N GLU A 153 8.56 3.28 -4.01
CA GLU A 153 9.98 3.16 -3.70
C GLU A 153 10.49 1.76 -4.04
N GLY A 154 11.78 1.67 -4.42
CA GLY A 154 12.43 0.41 -4.77
C GLY A 154 12.06 -0.11 -6.14
N GLU A 155 12.21 -1.42 -6.31
CA GLU A 155 11.82 -2.16 -7.51
C GLU A 155 11.22 -3.52 -7.12
N ILE A 156 10.30 -4.02 -7.95
CA ILE A 156 9.62 -5.28 -7.70
C ILE A 156 9.28 -5.98 -9.01
N TRP A 157 9.27 -7.31 -9.02
CA TRP A 157 8.83 -8.10 -10.16
C TRP A 157 7.37 -8.52 -9.96
N LEU A 158 6.56 -8.19 -10.93
CA LEU A 158 5.26 -8.82 -11.13
C LEU A 158 5.50 -10.17 -11.82
N GLU A 159 5.10 -11.26 -11.17
CA GLU A 159 5.11 -12.60 -11.75
C GLU A 159 3.68 -13.00 -12.13
N LEU A 160 3.53 -13.51 -13.36
CA LEU A 160 2.29 -14.01 -13.92
C LEU A 160 2.42 -15.52 -14.22
N ASP A 161 1.35 -16.13 -14.74
CA ASP A 161 1.36 -17.52 -15.16
C ASP A 161 2.49 -17.84 -16.14
N GLU A 162 2.92 -19.11 -16.15
CA GLU A 162 4.01 -19.61 -17.00
C GLU A 162 5.36 -18.93 -16.74
N GLY A 163 5.56 -18.37 -15.55
CA GLY A 163 6.82 -17.70 -15.17
C GLY A 163 7.07 -16.38 -15.91
N ARG A 164 6.05 -15.80 -16.54
CA ARG A 164 6.17 -14.47 -17.14
C ARG A 164 6.38 -13.43 -16.06
N THR A 165 7.35 -12.55 -16.24
CA THR A 165 7.65 -11.50 -15.28
C THR A 165 7.79 -10.13 -15.94
N ALA A 166 7.41 -9.10 -15.20
CA ALA A 166 7.67 -7.71 -15.53
C ALA A 166 8.37 -7.03 -14.35
N LEU A 167 9.52 -6.40 -14.59
CA LEU A 167 10.19 -5.58 -13.60
C LEU A 167 9.54 -4.21 -13.57
N LEU A 168 9.11 -3.80 -12.39
CA LEU A 168 8.55 -2.48 -12.10
C LEU A 168 9.53 -1.71 -11.21
N ARG A 169 9.73 -0.45 -11.54
CA ARG A 169 10.58 0.50 -10.79
C ARG A 169 9.75 1.66 -10.27
N LYS A 170 10.35 2.46 -9.43
CA LYS A 170 9.74 3.67 -8.88
C LYS A 170 9.03 4.48 -9.97
N HIS A 171 7.76 4.82 -9.70
CA HIS A 171 6.80 5.51 -10.56
C HIS A 171 6.19 4.65 -11.68
N ASP A 172 6.58 3.39 -11.85
CA ASP A 172 5.85 2.51 -12.76
C ASP A 172 4.46 2.20 -12.20
N VAL A 173 3.52 2.05 -13.11
CA VAL A 173 2.11 1.78 -12.83
C VAL A 173 1.73 0.44 -13.42
N VAL A 174 0.96 -0.33 -12.68
CA VAL A 174 0.38 -1.58 -13.14
C VAL A 174 -1.14 -1.56 -12.98
N VAL A 175 -1.84 -2.12 -13.94
CA VAL A 175 -3.28 -2.42 -13.84
C VAL A 175 -3.44 -3.93 -13.84
N GLN A 176 -3.93 -4.47 -12.73
CA GLN A 176 -4.28 -5.88 -12.59
C GLN A 176 -5.77 -6.06 -12.84
N ASN A 177 -6.11 -6.98 -13.72
CA ASN A 177 -7.50 -7.27 -14.09
C ASN A 177 -7.95 -8.64 -13.58
N GLY A 178 -7.82 -8.88 -12.28
CA GLY A 178 -8.14 -10.16 -11.66
C GLY A 178 -7.24 -11.32 -12.10
N THR A 179 -6.08 -11.01 -12.68
CA THR A 179 -5.12 -12.02 -13.13
C THR A 179 -4.42 -12.69 -11.96
N ARG A 180 -4.12 -13.97 -12.09
CA ARG A 180 -3.28 -14.70 -11.12
C ARG A 180 -1.86 -14.15 -11.18
N HIS A 181 -1.31 -13.74 -10.03
CA HIS A 181 -0.03 -13.08 -9.96
C HIS A 181 0.65 -13.25 -8.59
N ALA A 182 1.94 -12.90 -8.55
CA ALA A 182 2.68 -12.69 -7.31
C ALA A 182 3.60 -11.48 -7.44
N TRP A 183 3.93 -10.91 -6.30
CA TRP A 183 4.93 -9.87 -6.16
C TRP A 183 6.24 -10.48 -5.64
N ARG A 184 7.35 -10.27 -6.38
CA ARG A 184 8.67 -10.80 -6.05
C ARG A 184 9.67 -9.68 -5.89
N ASN A 185 10.17 -9.50 -4.68
CA ASN A 185 11.25 -8.55 -4.45
C ASN A 185 12.60 -9.27 -4.52
N ARG A 186 13.15 -9.39 -5.71
CA ARG A 186 14.44 -10.05 -5.97
C ARG A 186 15.64 -9.15 -5.67
N SER A 187 15.40 -7.88 -5.26
CA SER A 187 16.46 -6.96 -4.87
C SER A 187 16.91 -7.22 -3.42
N ASP A 188 17.90 -6.48 -2.97
CA ASP A 188 18.42 -6.50 -1.60
C ASP A 188 17.80 -5.41 -0.69
N ARG A 189 16.83 -4.66 -1.21
CA ARG A 189 16.18 -3.53 -0.52
C ARG A 189 14.66 -3.70 -0.50
N PRO A 190 13.97 -3.10 0.48
CA PRO A 190 12.52 -3.07 0.48
C PRO A 190 11.95 -2.36 -0.75
N ALA A 191 10.79 -2.80 -1.21
CA ALA A 191 9.99 -2.11 -2.22
C ALA A 191 8.65 -1.71 -1.61
N THR A 192 8.20 -0.49 -1.87
CA THR A 192 6.91 0.01 -1.38
C THR A 192 6.00 0.36 -2.54
N LEU A 193 4.79 -0.19 -2.50
CA LEU A 193 3.76 0.06 -3.51
C LEU A 193 2.47 0.57 -2.87
N ALA A 194 1.78 1.43 -3.60
CA ALA A 194 0.39 1.76 -3.33
C ALA A 194 -0.51 0.91 -4.23
N PHE A 195 -1.63 0.42 -3.68
CA PHE A 195 -2.63 -0.34 -4.42
C PHE A 195 -4.02 0.21 -4.15
N VAL A 196 -4.83 0.36 -5.19
CA VAL A 196 -6.26 0.57 -5.07
C VAL A 196 -6.97 -0.64 -5.67
N LEU A 197 -7.55 -1.46 -4.80
CA LEU A 197 -8.37 -2.62 -5.19
C LEU A 197 -9.81 -2.15 -5.38
N ILE A 198 -10.38 -2.45 -6.52
CA ILE A 198 -11.76 -2.11 -6.88
C ILE A 198 -12.52 -3.40 -7.11
N GLY A 199 -13.51 -3.69 -6.26
CA GLY A 199 -14.29 -4.92 -6.35
C GLY A 199 -15.02 -5.04 -7.68
N ALA A 200 -14.83 -6.17 -8.36
CA ALA A 200 -15.38 -6.47 -9.67
C ALA A 200 -16.19 -7.76 -9.65
N ARG A 201 -17.06 -7.92 -10.65
CA ARG A 201 -17.77 -9.19 -10.88
C ARG A 201 -16.89 -10.10 -11.71
N ASN A 202 -16.80 -11.37 -11.33
CA ASN A 202 -16.29 -12.36 -12.26
C ASN A 202 -17.26 -12.51 -13.41
N SER A 203 -16.77 -12.46 -14.65
CA SER A 203 -17.52 -12.95 -15.80
C SER A 203 -17.73 -14.45 -15.63
N ALA A 204 -18.96 -14.90 -15.73
CA ALA A 204 -19.29 -16.33 -15.75
C ALA A 204 -18.64 -17.03 -16.94
#